data_2c9e9957d52ea32977f8632fa7630ed1
#
_entry.id   2c9e9957d52ea32977f8632fa7630ed1
#
_cell.length_a   1.000
_cell.length_b   1.000
_cell.length_c   1.000
_cell.angle_alpha   90.00
_cell.angle_beta   90.00
_cell.angle_gamma   90.00
#
_symmetry.space_group_name_H-M   'P 1'
#
loop_
_entity.id
_entity.type
_entity.pdbx_description
1 polymer ?
#
loop_
_entity_poly.entity_id
_entity_poly.type
_entity_poly.pdbx_seq_one_letter_code
_entity_poly.pdbx_strand_id
1 'polypeptide(L)'
;MIYLDYAATTPISKNALQAYCESAEKFYGNTNSLHDEGTKAKEMVKMCQAELASYIQANEEEIYFTNGGSDSNLLAVKSILGSSPPSKKHIITSKLEHSSLLSLWDTLEEEGYDISYVSIMEDGTINLENLRECITDETCLIAIQHVNHELGTVHPVKEIGEIAKIYNIPFHCDGVQSFLKLPINVRDMHITSLSIASHKIYGPKGTGALYLSKEIPKVKQHGTIDVPSIVAFTVAAQEQKKILTDTYNSHVNLRRKLIHHIPVSAEIISPPDALPSIVGMKMDSLEGQYVMLWCNKYNIAISTGSACLVGQQEPSPYMIAMGKNVHESKQLFRISFGTSTTIEDIKAFTDCLKLLTTS
;
A
#
# COMPACT_ATOMS: atom_id res chain seq x y z
N MET A 1 5.96 14.59 20.23
CA MET A 1 6.04 14.59 18.74
C MET A 1 4.67 14.20 18.21
N ILE A 2 4.10 15.00 17.35
CA ILE A 2 2.87 14.68 16.61
C ILE A 2 3.30 13.89 15.37
N TYR A 3 2.77 12.66 15.22
CA TYR A 3 3.12 11.80 14.09
C TYR A 3 1.96 11.75 13.10
N LEU A 4 2.17 12.32 11.92
CA LEU A 4 1.22 12.38 10.80
C LEU A 4 1.80 11.73 9.53
N ASP A 5 2.57 10.66 9.68
CA ASP A 5 3.18 9.91 8.57
C ASP A 5 2.88 8.40 8.62
N TYR A 6 1.64 8.05 9.00
CA TYR A 6 1.18 6.65 9.11
C TYR A 6 1.13 5.91 7.77
N ALA A 7 1.05 6.61 6.65
CA ALA A 7 1.12 5.99 5.32
C ALA A 7 2.54 5.48 4.99
N ALA A 8 3.60 6.07 5.58
CA ALA A 8 4.95 5.55 5.45
C ALA A 8 5.15 4.30 6.30
N THR A 9 4.82 4.34 7.57
CA THR A 9 4.85 3.19 8.49
C THR A 9 4.05 3.50 9.75
N THR A 10 3.58 2.46 10.44
CA THR A 10 2.93 2.59 11.74
C THR A 10 3.83 2.08 12.87
N PRO A 11 3.68 2.57 14.12
CA PRO A 11 4.27 1.91 15.27
C PRO A 11 3.65 0.52 15.45
N ILE A 12 4.42 -0.45 15.93
CA ILE A 12 3.85 -1.76 16.26
C ILE A 12 2.86 -1.63 17.44
N SER A 13 1.73 -2.31 17.38
CA SER A 13 0.77 -2.31 18.49
C SER A 13 1.33 -3.06 19.70
N LYS A 14 0.85 -2.72 20.91
CA LYS A 14 1.28 -3.37 22.13
C LYS A 14 0.99 -4.88 22.12
N ASN A 15 -0.20 -5.26 21.65
CA ASN A 15 -0.60 -6.67 21.61
C ASN A 15 0.17 -7.44 20.53
N ALA A 16 0.45 -6.81 19.36
CA ALA A 16 1.30 -7.43 18.35
C ALA A 16 2.74 -7.63 18.87
N LEU A 17 3.30 -6.65 19.59
CA LEU A 17 4.62 -6.78 20.21
C LEU A 17 4.65 -7.89 21.28
N GLN A 18 3.63 -7.97 22.15
CA GLN A 18 3.50 -9.04 23.13
C GLN A 18 3.40 -10.39 22.43
N ALA A 19 2.55 -10.52 21.42
CA ALA A 19 2.39 -11.76 20.65
C ALA A 19 3.69 -12.18 19.96
N TYR A 20 4.49 -11.22 19.46
CA TYR A 20 5.83 -11.51 18.95
C TYR A 20 6.72 -12.17 20.00
N CYS A 21 6.84 -11.55 21.19
CA CYS A 21 7.69 -12.07 22.27
C CYS A 21 7.25 -13.47 22.73
N GLU A 22 5.94 -13.65 22.98
CA GLU A 22 5.40 -14.94 23.41
C GLU A 22 5.56 -16.04 22.37
N SER A 23 5.39 -15.71 21.08
CA SER A 23 5.53 -16.69 20.01
C SER A 23 6.99 -17.03 19.72
N ALA A 24 7.92 -16.11 19.94
CA ALA A 24 9.36 -16.36 19.82
C ALA A 24 9.84 -17.41 20.84
N GLU A 25 9.23 -17.44 22.03
CA GLU A 25 9.52 -18.44 23.05
C GLU A 25 8.85 -19.79 22.77
N LYS A 26 7.61 -19.77 22.23
CA LYS A 26 6.76 -20.97 22.12
C LYS A 26 6.89 -21.69 20.77
N PHE A 27 7.15 -20.98 19.68
CA PHE A 27 7.12 -21.50 18.30
C PHE A 27 8.45 -21.32 17.56
N TYR A 28 9.55 -21.61 18.26
CA TYR A 28 10.92 -21.48 17.74
C TYR A 28 11.32 -22.58 16.74
N GLY A 29 10.51 -23.63 16.61
CA GLY A 29 10.80 -24.75 15.72
C GLY A 29 10.77 -24.38 14.25
N ASN A 30 11.67 -24.99 13.45
CA ASN A 30 11.61 -24.84 12.00
C ASN A 30 10.39 -25.59 11.45
N THR A 31 9.54 -24.88 10.70
CA THR A 31 8.29 -25.40 10.12
C THR A 31 8.47 -26.58 9.16
N ASN A 32 9.71 -26.82 8.70
CA ASN A 32 10.07 -27.96 7.83
C ASN A 32 10.56 -29.19 8.63
N SER A 33 10.78 -29.05 9.94
CA SER A 33 11.21 -30.15 10.80
C SER A 33 10.04 -31.08 11.15
N LEU A 34 10.31 -32.39 11.18
CA LEU A 34 9.28 -33.41 11.42
C LEU A 34 9.03 -33.72 12.92
N HIS A 35 9.78 -33.12 13.83
CA HIS A 35 9.57 -33.27 15.26
C HIS A 35 8.46 -32.31 15.76
N ASP A 36 7.97 -32.53 16.97
CA ASP A 36 6.80 -31.84 17.55
C ASP A 36 6.92 -30.31 17.51
N GLU A 37 8.10 -29.73 17.81
CA GLU A 37 8.30 -28.29 17.81
C GLU A 37 8.17 -27.68 16.38
N GLY A 38 8.64 -28.40 15.36
CA GLY A 38 8.45 -27.99 13.95
C GLY A 38 6.98 -28.08 13.54
N THR A 39 6.28 -29.13 13.97
CA THR A 39 4.84 -29.32 13.71
C THR A 39 4.01 -28.21 14.36
N LYS A 40 4.25 -27.87 15.64
CA LYS A 40 3.58 -26.77 16.34
C LYS A 40 3.78 -25.43 15.61
N ALA A 41 5.01 -25.14 15.22
CA ALA A 41 5.32 -23.91 14.46
C ALA A 41 4.58 -23.87 13.11
N LYS A 42 4.52 -25.00 12.39
CA LYS A 42 3.80 -25.13 11.12
C LYS A 42 2.28 -24.95 11.29
N GLU A 43 1.70 -25.51 12.32
CA GLU A 43 0.27 -25.37 12.65
C GLU A 43 -0.05 -23.90 12.96
N MET A 44 0.79 -23.22 13.73
CA MET A 44 0.63 -21.78 14.00
C MET A 44 0.65 -20.96 12.73
N VAL A 45 1.57 -21.21 11.80
CA VAL A 45 1.62 -20.52 10.49
C VAL A 45 0.33 -20.75 9.71
N LYS A 46 -0.20 -21.97 9.69
CA LYS A 46 -1.48 -22.27 9.02
C LYS A 46 -2.66 -21.52 9.64
N MET A 47 -2.73 -21.43 10.97
CA MET A 47 -3.76 -20.64 11.64
C MET A 47 -3.68 -19.16 11.22
N CYS A 48 -2.48 -18.61 11.13
CA CYS A 48 -2.27 -17.24 10.67
C CYS A 48 -2.67 -17.07 9.18
N GLN A 49 -2.37 -18.05 8.32
CA GLN A 49 -2.81 -18.05 6.92
C GLN A 49 -4.33 -18.03 6.82
N ALA A 50 -5.03 -18.91 7.55
CA ALA A 50 -6.49 -19.00 7.57
C ALA A 50 -7.12 -17.68 8.05
N GLU A 51 -6.56 -17.08 9.10
CA GLU A 51 -7.06 -15.79 9.61
C GLU A 51 -6.94 -14.67 8.58
N LEU A 52 -5.75 -14.47 8.00
CA LEU A 52 -5.53 -13.42 6.98
C LEU A 52 -6.37 -13.67 5.72
N ALA A 53 -6.49 -14.92 5.28
CA ALA A 53 -7.31 -15.32 4.14
C ALA A 53 -8.78 -14.92 4.35
N SER A 54 -9.31 -15.09 5.58
CA SER A 54 -10.70 -14.77 5.92
C SER A 54 -11.05 -13.29 5.68
N TYR A 55 -10.09 -12.38 5.84
CA TYR A 55 -10.30 -10.93 5.68
C TYR A 55 -10.45 -10.47 4.24
N ILE A 56 -9.99 -11.30 3.28
CA ILE A 56 -10.02 -10.99 1.85
C ILE A 56 -10.83 -12.02 1.05
N GLN A 57 -11.54 -12.94 1.71
CA GLN A 57 -12.34 -14.03 1.11
C GLN A 57 -11.49 -14.98 0.25
N ALA A 58 -10.25 -15.27 0.71
CA ALA A 58 -9.34 -16.26 0.12
C ALA A 58 -9.36 -17.58 0.89
N ASN A 59 -8.69 -18.62 0.36
CA ASN A 59 -8.39 -19.84 1.10
C ASN A 59 -7.01 -19.74 1.77
N GLU A 60 -6.77 -20.48 2.83
CA GLU A 60 -5.52 -20.45 3.57
C GLU A 60 -4.29 -20.79 2.72
N GLU A 61 -4.42 -21.76 1.82
CA GLU A 61 -3.34 -22.21 0.92
C GLU A 61 -2.97 -21.20 -0.18
N GLU A 62 -3.73 -20.12 -0.33
CA GLU A 62 -3.47 -19.02 -1.25
C GLU A 62 -2.70 -17.86 -0.59
N ILE A 63 -2.39 -17.97 0.70
CA ILE A 63 -1.63 -16.97 1.45
C ILE A 63 -0.18 -17.41 1.62
N TYR A 64 0.75 -16.57 1.20
CA TYR A 64 2.19 -16.77 1.31
C TYR A 64 2.80 -15.63 2.12
N PHE A 65 3.49 -15.93 3.20
CA PHE A 65 4.19 -14.89 3.96
C PHE A 65 5.47 -14.44 3.24
N THR A 66 5.76 -13.15 3.32
CA THR A 66 6.86 -12.49 2.61
C THR A 66 7.58 -11.53 3.54
N ASN A 67 8.69 -10.92 3.07
CA ASN A 67 9.44 -9.92 3.84
C ASN A 67 8.84 -8.50 3.76
N GLY A 68 7.60 -8.36 3.29
CA GLY A 68 6.89 -7.08 3.18
C GLY A 68 6.24 -6.88 1.83
N GLY A 69 5.62 -5.70 1.61
CA GLY A 69 4.88 -5.39 0.39
C GLY A 69 5.72 -5.45 -0.88
N SER A 70 6.95 -4.94 -0.84
CA SER A 70 7.86 -4.95 -2.01
C SER A 70 8.23 -6.38 -2.43
N ASP A 71 8.51 -7.26 -1.45
CA ASP A 71 8.78 -8.68 -1.72
C ASP A 71 7.53 -9.39 -2.25
N SER A 72 6.35 -9.06 -1.71
CA SER A 72 5.06 -9.56 -2.22
C SER A 72 4.82 -9.16 -3.67
N ASN A 73 5.04 -7.90 -4.03
CA ASN A 73 4.90 -7.39 -5.39
C ASN A 73 5.83 -8.14 -6.36
N LEU A 74 7.12 -8.26 -6.01
CA LEU A 74 8.10 -8.96 -6.81
C LEU A 74 7.73 -10.44 -7.01
N LEU A 75 7.32 -11.11 -5.93
CA LEU A 75 6.95 -12.52 -5.95
C LEU A 75 5.69 -12.76 -6.78
N ALA A 76 4.68 -11.88 -6.67
CA ALA A 76 3.45 -11.92 -7.46
C ALA A 76 3.75 -11.84 -8.96
N VAL A 77 4.47 -10.81 -9.39
CA VAL A 77 4.79 -10.58 -10.80
C VAL A 77 5.61 -11.76 -11.35
N LYS A 78 6.67 -12.18 -10.66
CA LYS A 78 7.48 -13.33 -11.09
C LYS A 78 6.69 -14.63 -11.22
N SER A 79 5.74 -14.87 -10.30
CA SER A 79 4.91 -16.07 -10.33
C SER A 79 3.94 -16.07 -11.52
N ILE A 80 3.32 -14.92 -11.80
CA ILE A 80 2.40 -14.75 -12.92
C ILE A 80 3.17 -14.87 -14.25
N LEU A 81 4.26 -14.13 -14.42
CA LEU A 81 5.06 -14.17 -15.64
C LEU A 81 5.66 -15.55 -15.89
N GLY A 82 6.12 -16.24 -14.83
CA GLY A 82 6.64 -17.60 -14.91
C GLY A 82 5.61 -18.65 -15.34
N SER A 83 4.32 -18.34 -15.26
CA SER A 83 3.22 -19.20 -15.73
C SER A 83 2.63 -18.76 -17.07
N SER A 84 3.01 -17.59 -17.55
CA SER A 84 2.52 -17.04 -18.82
C SER A 84 3.22 -17.67 -20.02
N PRO A 85 2.53 -17.80 -21.17
CA PRO A 85 3.19 -18.25 -22.41
C PRO A 85 4.37 -17.33 -22.78
N PRO A 86 5.50 -17.87 -23.24
CA PRO A 86 6.69 -17.06 -23.58
C PRO A 86 6.47 -16.01 -24.68
N SER A 87 5.43 -16.18 -25.49
CA SER A 87 5.00 -15.22 -26.53
C SER A 87 4.27 -14.01 -25.96
N LYS A 88 3.80 -14.07 -24.72
CA LYS A 88 3.10 -12.95 -24.08
C LYS A 88 4.08 -12.15 -23.23
N LYS A 89 4.41 -10.96 -23.68
CA LYS A 89 5.41 -10.10 -23.06
C LYS A 89 4.93 -8.65 -22.87
N HIS A 90 3.62 -8.43 -22.81
CA HIS A 90 3.06 -7.11 -22.59
C HIS A 90 2.42 -7.02 -21.19
N ILE A 91 2.74 -5.95 -20.46
CA ILE A 91 2.25 -5.65 -19.10
C ILE A 91 1.57 -4.29 -19.12
N ILE A 92 0.39 -4.21 -18.51
CA ILE A 92 -0.33 -2.94 -18.33
C ILE A 92 -0.25 -2.54 -16.86
N THR A 93 0.15 -1.30 -16.61
CA THR A 93 0.35 -0.77 -15.25
C THR A 93 0.06 0.73 -15.21
N SER A 94 0.37 1.39 -14.09
CA SER A 94 0.31 2.85 -13.97
C SER A 94 1.65 3.45 -13.53
N LYS A 95 1.87 4.72 -13.85
CA LYS A 95 3.02 5.48 -13.32
C LYS A 95 2.88 5.83 -11.84
N LEU A 96 1.75 5.47 -11.24
CA LEU A 96 1.40 5.76 -9.85
C LEU A 96 1.77 4.63 -8.89
N GLU A 97 2.28 3.51 -9.42
CA GLU A 97 2.62 2.34 -8.62
C GLU A 97 3.75 2.64 -7.62
N HIS A 98 3.85 1.81 -6.60
CA HIS A 98 4.94 1.88 -5.65
C HIS A 98 6.29 1.62 -6.37
N SER A 99 7.36 2.27 -5.89
CA SER A 99 8.71 2.17 -6.48
C SER A 99 9.21 0.74 -6.68
N SER A 100 8.76 -0.21 -5.84
CA SER A 100 9.09 -1.64 -6.00
C SER A 100 8.55 -2.25 -7.29
N LEU A 101 7.40 -1.77 -7.81
CA LEU A 101 6.87 -2.18 -9.11
C LEU A 101 7.51 -1.38 -10.24
N LEU A 102 7.65 -0.04 -10.08
CA LEU A 102 8.26 0.80 -11.11
C LEU A 102 9.68 0.33 -11.46
N SER A 103 10.53 0.09 -10.46
CA SER A 103 11.89 -0.45 -10.69
C SER A 103 11.88 -1.86 -11.28
N LEU A 104 10.84 -2.66 -11.00
CA LEU A 104 10.70 -3.98 -11.62
C LEU A 104 10.33 -3.86 -13.09
N TRP A 105 9.51 -2.87 -13.46
CA TRP A 105 9.18 -2.60 -14.86
C TRP A 105 10.41 -2.22 -15.68
N ASP A 106 11.29 -1.34 -15.16
CA ASP A 106 12.54 -0.98 -15.81
C ASP A 106 13.39 -2.24 -16.10
N THR A 107 13.49 -3.17 -15.13
CA THR A 107 14.21 -4.43 -15.31
C THR A 107 13.55 -5.34 -16.38
N LEU A 108 12.22 -5.43 -16.39
CA LEU A 108 11.49 -6.27 -17.34
C LEU A 108 11.53 -5.70 -18.76
N GLU A 109 11.57 -4.37 -18.93
CA GLU A 109 11.82 -3.74 -20.24
C GLU A 109 13.18 -4.15 -20.81
N GLU A 110 14.24 -4.20 -19.98
CA GLU A 110 15.54 -4.71 -20.38
C GLU A 110 15.50 -6.21 -20.76
N GLU A 111 14.59 -7.00 -20.18
CA GLU A 111 14.32 -8.41 -20.49
C GLU A 111 13.40 -8.58 -21.72
N GLY A 112 12.98 -7.48 -22.36
CA GLY A 112 12.19 -7.46 -23.59
C GLY A 112 10.68 -7.58 -23.36
N TYR A 113 10.17 -7.17 -22.20
CA TYR A 113 8.75 -6.92 -21.98
C TYR A 113 8.36 -5.52 -22.48
N ASP A 114 7.16 -5.40 -23.02
CA ASP A 114 6.53 -4.12 -23.36
C ASP A 114 5.65 -3.66 -22.20
N ILE A 115 5.83 -2.41 -21.74
CA ILE A 115 5.11 -1.86 -20.59
C ILE A 115 4.23 -0.70 -21.04
N SER A 116 2.91 -0.89 -20.96
CA SER A 116 1.93 0.17 -21.19
C SER A 116 1.49 0.82 -19.88
N TYR A 117 1.61 2.14 -19.83
CA TYR A 117 1.15 2.94 -18.69
C TYR A 117 -0.22 3.55 -18.96
N VAL A 118 -1.23 3.08 -18.22
CA VAL A 118 -2.60 3.60 -18.34
C VAL A 118 -2.66 5.06 -17.87
N SER A 119 -3.38 5.89 -18.62
CA SER A 119 -3.68 7.27 -18.24
C SER A 119 -4.59 7.33 -17.02
N ILE A 120 -4.59 8.48 -16.34
CA ILE A 120 -5.48 8.76 -15.21
C ILE A 120 -6.53 9.80 -15.60
N MET A 121 -7.65 9.77 -14.89
CA MET A 121 -8.72 10.77 -15.00
C MET A 121 -8.36 12.04 -14.20
N GLU A 122 -9.14 13.10 -14.36
CA GLU A 122 -8.94 14.36 -13.60
C GLU A 122 -9.03 14.18 -12.08
N ASP A 123 -9.83 13.21 -11.61
CA ASP A 123 -9.93 12.84 -10.19
C ASP A 123 -8.77 11.93 -9.72
N GLY A 124 -7.81 11.66 -10.60
CA GLY A 124 -6.63 10.85 -10.33
C GLY A 124 -6.88 9.34 -10.34
N THR A 125 -8.06 8.86 -10.68
CA THR A 125 -8.34 7.43 -10.85
C THR A 125 -7.83 6.89 -12.18
N ILE A 126 -7.69 5.58 -12.29
CA ILE A 126 -7.30 4.91 -13.54
C ILE A 126 -8.40 5.09 -14.59
N ASN A 127 -8.02 5.48 -15.81
CA ASN A 127 -8.92 5.56 -16.95
C ASN A 127 -9.23 4.15 -17.49
N LEU A 128 -10.44 3.66 -17.22
CA LEU A 128 -10.87 2.31 -17.61
C LEU A 128 -11.04 2.13 -19.12
N GLU A 129 -11.34 3.19 -19.88
CA GLU A 129 -11.42 3.13 -21.35
C GLU A 129 -10.02 2.96 -21.93
N ASN A 130 -9.07 3.78 -21.48
CA ASN A 130 -7.68 3.65 -21.90
C ASN A 130 -7.07 2.30 -21.47
N LEU A 131 -7.45 1.77 -20.30
CA LEU A 131 -7.06 0.40 -19.91
C LEU A 131 -7.49 -0.63 -20.96
N ARG A 132 -8.74 -0.55 -21.47
CA ARG A 132 -9.21 -1.46 -22.52
C ARG A 132 -8.46 -1.29 -23.83
N GLU A 133 -8.16 -0.05 -24.22
CA GLU A 133 -7.39 0.26 -25.43
C GLU A 133 -5.96 -0.29 -25.39
N CYS A 134 -5.33 -0.33 -24.20
CA CYS A 134 -3.99 -0.88 -24.03
C CYS A 134 -3.92 -2.40 -24.17
N ILE A 135 -5.06 -3.13 -24.04
CA ILE A 135 -5.06 -4.60 -24.08
C ILE A 135 -4.74 -5.11 -25.49
N THR A 136 -3.78 -6.02 -25.56
CA THR A 136 -3.37 -6.73 -26.78
C THR A 136 -3.38 -8.25 -26.56
N ASP A 137 -3.21 -9.02 -27.63
CA ASP A 137 -3.10 -10.48 -27.53
C ASP A 137 -1.84 -10.94 -26.78
N GLU A 138 -0.84 -10.07 -26.68
CA GLU A 138 0.42 -10.30 -25.95
C GLU A 138 0.32 -9.93 -24.47
N THR A 139 -0.79 -9.32 -24.01
CA THR A 139 -0.94 -8.90 -22.62
C THR A 139 -0.96 -10.11 -21.69
N CYS A 140 -0.04 -10.15 -20.72
CA CYS A 140 0.10 -11.23 -19.74
C CYS A 140 -0.15 -10.81 -18.30
N LEU A 141 -0.24 -9.50 -18.01
CA LEU A 141 -0.45 -8.98 -16.66
C LEU A 141 -1.07 -7.58 -16.72
N ILE A 142 -2.05 -7.34 -15.85
CA ILE A 142 -2.46 -5.99 -15.42
C ILE A 142 -2.01 -5.84 -13.97
N ALA A 143 -1.29 -4.76 -13.63
CA ALA A 143 -0.79 -4.52 -12.29
C ALA A 143 -1.12 -3.08 -11.85
N ILE A 144 -2.10 -2.92 -10.93
CA ILE A 144 -2.59 -1.62 -10.46
C ILE A 144 -2.79 -1.66 -8.95
N GLN A 145 -2.29 -0.65 -8.25
CA GLN A 145 -2.52 -0.48 -6.80
C GLN A 145 -3.99 -0.16 -6.49
N HIS A 146 -4.48 -0.59 -5.33
CA HIS A 146 -5.85 -0.26 -4.91
C HIS A 146 -5.96 1.17 -4.38
N VAL A 147 -5.00 1.60 -3.56
CA VAL A 147 -4.97 2.94 -2.97
C VAL A 147 -3.60 3.56 -3.17
N ASN A 148 -3.59 4.75 -3.76
CA ASN A 148 -2.36 5.49 -3.94
C ASN A 148 -1.80 5.98 -2.60
N HIS A 149 -0.51 5.82 -2.41
CA HIS A 149 0.15 6.12 -1.14
C HIS A 149 0.49 7.61 -0.94
N GLU A 150 0.39 8.46 -1.98
CA GLU A 150 0.63 9.90 -1.90
C GLU A 150 -0.65 10.69 -1.65
N LEU A 151 -1.70 10.44 -2.43
CA LEU A 151 -2.95 11.18 -2.37
C LEU A 151 -4.12 10.41 -1.75
N GLY A 152 -3.95 9.11 -1.51
CA GLY A 152 -5.03 8.28 -1.00
C GLY A 152 -6.12 7.96 -2.03
N THR A 153 -5.93 8.32 -3.32
CA THR A 153 -6.88 7.98 -4.39
C THR A 153 -7.19 6.50 -4.37
N VAL A 154 -8.48 6.16 -4.41
CA VAL A 154 -8.96 4.77 -4.45
C VAL A 154 -9.26 4.43 -5.91
N HIS A 155 -8.51 3.47 -6.46
CA HIS A 155 -8.72 3.04 -7.84
C HIS A 155 -9.88 2.04 -7.94
N PRO A 156 -10.60 1.99 -9.07
CA PRO A 156 -11.77 1.13 -9.29
C PRO A 156 -11.34 -0.33 -9.57
N VAL A 157 -10.72 -0.99 -8.56
CA VAL A 157 -10.10 -2.32 -8.73
C VAL A 157 -11.09 -3.42 -9.07
N LYS A 158 -12.38 -3.26 -8.71
CA LYS A 158 -13.42 -4.21 -9.10
C LYS A 158 -13.65 -4.15 -10.60
N GLU A 159 -13.82 -2.97 -11.15
CA GLU A 159 -14.02 -2.74 -12.59
C GLU A 159 -12.77 -3.14 -13.39
N ILE A 160 -11.58 -2.88 -12.87
CA ILE A 160 -10.31 -3.35 -13.45
C ILE A 160 -10.28 -4.88 -13.49
N GLY A 161 -10.64 -5.53 -12.40
CA GLY A 161 -10.71 -7.00 -12.32
C GLY A 161 -11.76 -7.61 -13.25
N GLU A 162 -12.91 -6.94 -13.44
CA GLU A 162 -13.92 -7.35 -14.42
C GLU A 162 -13.37 -7.27 -15.86
N ILE A 163 -12.63 -6.22 -16.20
CA ILE A 163 -11.94 -6.10 -17.49
C ILE A 163 -10.90 -7.22 -17.62
N ALA A 164 -10.04 -7.41 -16.66
CA ALA A 164 -9.02 -8.45 -16.65
C ALA A 164 -9.63 -9.85 -16.88
N LYS A 165 -10.76 -10.16 -16.21
CA LYS A 165 -11.49 -11.40 -16.37
C LYS A 165 -12.04 -11.60 -17.78
N ILE A 166 -12.65 -10.56 -18.38
CA ILE A 166 -13.20 -10.63 -19.75
C ILE A 166 -12.12 -11.02 -20.76
N TYR A 167 -10.90 -10.48 -20.60
CA TYR A 167 -9.79 -10.78 -21.50
C TYR A 167 -8.91 -11.95 -21.03
N ASN A 168 -9.28 -12.60 -19.91
CA ASN A 168 -8.52 -13.70 -19.30
C ASN A 168 -7.05 -13.33 -19.04
N ILE A 169 -6.84 -12.14 -18.48
CA ILE A 169 -5.52 -11.59 -18.09
C ILE A 169 -5.41 -11.63 -16.56
N PRO A 170 -4.32 -12.15 -15.99
CA PRO A 170 -4.07 -12.05 -14.55
C PRO A 170 -4.03 -10.60 -14.07
N PHE A 171 -4.67 -10.33 -12.92
CA PHE A 171 -4.68 -9.03 -12.30
C PHE A 171 -3.94 -9.05 -10.95
N HIS A 172 -2.82 -8.34 -10.87
CA HIS A 172 -2.10 -8.06 -9.62
C HIS A 172 -2.56 -6.74 -9.03
N CYS A 173 -2.92 -6.75 -7.76
CA CYS A 173 -3.32 -5.56 -7.00
C CYS A 173 -2.33 -5.31 -5.85
N ASP A 174 -1.68 -4.15 -5.83
CA ASP A 174 -0.97 -3.70 -4.62
C ASP A 174 -2.00 -3.19 -3.61
N GLY A 175 -2.29 -4.01 -2.59
CA GLY A 175 -3.24 -3.71 -1.51
C GLY A 175 -2.59 -3.19 -0.24
N VAL A 176 -1.31 -2.84 -0.26
CA VAL A 176 -0.54 -2.43 0.93
C VAL A 176 -1.19 -1.25 1.66
N GLN A 177 -1.75 -0.29 0.95
CA GLN A 177 -2.43 0.86 1.58
C GLN A 177 -3.92 0.63 1.88
N SER A 178 -4.54 -0.39 1.29
CA SER A 178 -5.99 -0.65 1.42
C SER A 178 -6.34 -1.79 2.37
N PHE A 179 -5.44 -2.75 2.59
CA PHE A 179 -5.70 -3.90 3.47
C PHE A 179 -6.11 -3.45 4.88
N LEU A 180 -7.29 -3.93 5.33
CA LEU A 180 -7.92 -3.56 6.61
C LEU A 180 -8.11 -2.04 6.83
N LYS A 181 -8.21 -1.29 5.72
CA LYS A 181 -8.66 0.10 5.70
C LYS A 181 -9.88 0.27 4.80
N LEU A 182 -9.99 -0.58 3.77
CA LEU A 182 -11.14 -0.71 2.87
C LEU A 182 -11.57 -2.17 2.77
N PRO A 183 -12.83 -2.46 2.44
CA PRO A 183 -13.26 -3.82 2.13
C PRO A 183 -12.52 -4.37 0.90
N ILE A 184 -11.99 -5.58 1.00
CA ILE A 184 -11.40 -6.32 -0.11
C ILE A 184 -12.03 -7.71 -0.16
N ASN A 185 -12.53 -8.09 -1.35
CA ASN A 185 -12.95 -9.44 -1.65
C ASN A 185 -12.28 -9.86 -2.96
N VAL A 186 -11.23 -10.68 -2.86
CA VAL A 186 -10.41 -11.04 -4.03
C VAL A 186 -11.19 -11.82 -5.08
N ARG A 187 -12.28 -12.49 -4.69
CA ARG A 187 -13.15 -13.25 -5.62
C ARG A 187 -14.05 -12.32 -6.42
N ASP A 188 -14.77 -11.42 -5.72
CA ASP A 188 -15.70 -10.48 -6.37
C ASP A 188 -14.96 -9.41 -7.18
N MET A 189 -13.74 -9.07 -6.78
CA MET A 189 -12.87 -8.12 -7.49
C MET A 189 -11.99 -8.78 -8.55
N HIS A 190 -12.14 -10.10 -8.78
CA HIS A 190 -11.35 -10.88 -9.74
C HIS A 190 -9.84 -10.66 -9.66
N ILE A 191 -9.33 -10.44 -8.45
CA ILE A 191 -7.91 -10.25 -8.18
C ILE A 191 -7.20 -11.62 -8.26
N THR A 192 -6.16 -11.73 -9.08
CA THR A 192 -5.32 -12.92 -9.19
C THR A 192 -4.25 -12.96 -8.11
N SER A 193 -3.70 -11.80 -7.74
CA SER A 193 -2.74 -11.67 -6.64
C SER A 193 -2.89 -10.33 -5.93
N LEU A 194 -2.68 -10.33 -4.60
CA LEU A 194 -2.79 -9.14 -3.74
C LEU A 194 -1.60 -9.08 -2.80
N SER A 195 -0.87 -7.96 -2.83
CA SER A 195 0.22 -7.69 -1.88
C SER A 195 -0.29 -6.94 -0.66
N ILE A 196 0.15 -7.36 0.53
CA ILE A 196 -0.14 -6.72 1.81
C ILE A 196 1.10 -6.61 2.69
N ALA A 197 1.17 -5.58 3.53
CA ALA A 197 2.32 -5.33 4.40
C ALA A 197 1.88 -5.10 5.85
N SER A 198 2.52 -5.80 6.77
CA SER A 198 2.23 -5.77 8.20
C SER A 198 2.39 -4.37 8.81
N HIS A 199 3.47 -3.68 8.48
CA HIS A 199 3.81 -2.38 9.06
C HIS A 199 2.89 -1.21 8.66
N LYS A 200 1.92 -1.44 7.80
CA LYS A 200 0.88 -0.44 7.44
C LYS A 200 -0.38 -0.58 8.31
N ILE A 201 -0.43 -1.62 9.14
CA ILE A 201 -1.56 -1.94 10.02
C ILE A 201 -1.10 -2.29 11.44
N TYR A 202 -0.05 -1.62 11.93
CA TYR A 202 0.48 -1.74 13.29
C TYR A 202 1.13 -3.09 13.63
N GLY A 203 1.51 -3.87 12.63
CA GLY A 203 2.34 -5.06 12.78
C GLY A 203 3.83 -4.78 12.60
N PRO A 204 4.69 -5.82 12.69
CA PRO A 204 6.13 -5.69 12.56
C PRO A 204 6.55 -5.28 11.15
N LYS A 205 7.69 -4.58 11.04
CA LYS A 205 8.39 -4.35 9.76
C LYS A 205 9.05 -5.64 9.28
N GLY A 206 9.38 -5.70 7.99
CA GLY A 206 10.02 -6.89 7.41
C GLY A 206 9.09 -8.11 7.31
N THR A 207 7.78 -7.89 7.37
CA THR A 207 6.76 -8.94 7.26
C THR A 207 5.61 -8.46 6.39
N GLY A 208 5.15 -9.32 5.51
CA GLY A 208 3.98 -9.11 4.67
C GLY A 208 3.35 -10.42 4.27
N ALA A 209 2.37 -10.36 3.39
CA ALA A 209 1.79 -11.54 2.78
C ALA A 209 1.38 -11.25 1.33
N LEU A 210 1.46 -12.29 0.52
CA LEU A 210 0.95 -12.35 -0.83
C LEU A 210 -0.25 -13.29 -0.85
N TYR A 211 -1.42 -12.81 -1.27
CA TYR A 211 -2.46 -13.68 -1.81
C TYR A 211 -2.11 -14.00 -3.26
N LEU A 212 -2.16 -15.25 -3.61
CA LEU A 212 -1.97 -15.75 -4.98
C LEU A 212 -3.04 -16.81 -5.27
N SER A 213 -3.87 -16.54 -6.29
CA SER A 213 -4.90 -17.48 -6.73
C SER A 213 -4.31 -18.85 -7.04
N LYS A 214 -5.04 -19.90 -6.69
CA LYS A 214 -4.67 -21.31 -6.99
C LYS A 214 -4.48 -21.60 -8.49
N GLU A 215 -4.93 -20.71 -9.37
CA GLU A 215 -4.74 -20.81 -10.82
C GLU A 215 -3.29 -20.55 -11.23
N ILE A 216 -2.54 -19.83 -10.41
CA ILE A 216 -1.11 -19.59 -10.59
C ILE A 216 -0.31 -20.67 -9.84
N PRO A 217 0.74 -21.22 -10.44
CA PRO A 217 1.58 -22.25 -9.80
C PRO A 217 2.08 -21.81 -8.43
N LYS A 218 2.10 -22.75 -7.48
CA LYS A 218 2.55 -22.48 -6.11
C LYS A 218 3.97 -21.94 -6.07
N VAL A 219 4.14 -20.87 -5.31
CA VAL A 219 5.45 -20.29 -5.02
C VAL A 219 6.24 -21.23 -4.13
N LYS A 220 7.48 -21.55 -4.52
CA LYS A 220 8.42 -22.22 -3.62
C LYS A 220 8.98 -21.19 -2.66
N GLN A 221 8.55 -21.26 -1.41
CA GLN A 221 9.17 -20.46 -0.35
C GLN A 221 10.52 -21.09 0.03
N HIS A 222 11.54 -20.25 0.12
CA HIS A 222 12.89 -20.65 0.52
C HIS A 222 13.24 -19.97 1.85
N GLY A 223 14.04 -20.65 2.67
CA GLY A 223 14.51 -20.15 3.96
C GLY A 223 13.63 -20.54 5.15
N THR A 224 14.06 -20.13 6.33
CA THR A 224 13.33 -20.35 7.59
C THR A 224 12.31 -19.24 7.81
N ILE A 225 11.07 -19.61 8.02
CA ILE A 225 9.96 -18.69 8.23
C ILE A 225 10.06 -18.05 9.62
N ASP A 226 9.92 -16.72 9.70
CA ASP A 226 9.84 -15.97 10.97
C ASP A 226 8.43 -16.08 11.56
N VAL A 227 8.17 -17.16 12.28
CA VAL A 227 6.87 -17.44 12.90
C VAL A 227 6.44 -16.33 13.88
N PRO A 228 7.32 -15.78 14.74
CA PRO A 228 6.96 -14.67 15.63
C PRO A 228 6.43 -13.44 14.92
N SER A 229 7.08 -13.02 13.84
CA SER A 229 6.62 -11.87 13.04
C SER A 229 5.27 -12.13 12.36
N ILE A 230 5.04 -13.36 11.89
CA ILE A 230 3.76 -13.77 11.30
C ILE A 230 2.62 -13.72 12.33
N VAL A 231 2.86 -14.23 13.53
CA VAL A 231 1.87 -14.18 14.62
C VAL A 231 1.56 -12.73 15.01
N ALA A 232 2.59 -11.90 15.17
CA ALA A 232 2.42 -10.48 15.48
C ALA A 232 1.66 -9.72 14.37
N PHE A 233 1.92 -10.02 13.10
CA PHE A 233 1.17 -9.48 11.98
C PHE A 233 -0.31 -9.88 12.06
N THR A 234 -0.58 -11.14 12.31
CA THR A 234 -1.96 -11.66 12.43
C THR A 234 -2.71 -11.00 13.59
N VAL A 235 -2.07 -10.83 14.75
CA VAL A 235 -2.67 -10.11 15.90
C VAL A 235 -2.97 -8.65 15.55
N ALA A 236 -2.04 -7.95 14.88
CA ALA A 236 -2.29 -6.59 14.39
C ALA A 236 -3.47 -6.54 13.42
N ALA A 237 -3.58 -7.51 12.52
CA ALA A 237 -4.70 -7.62 11.60
C ALA A 237 -6.04 -7.84 12.32
N GLN A 238 -6.08 -8.71 13.33
CA GLN A 238 -7.25 -8.92 14.18
C GLN A 238 -7.71 -7.65 14.91
N GLU A 239 -6.76 -6.87 15.43
CA GLU A 239 -7.05 -5.59 16.09
C GLU A 239 -7.65 -4.60 15.09
N GLN A 240 -7.01 -4.43 13.93
CA GLN A 240 -7.48 -3.49 12.90
C GLN A 240 -8.86 -3.89 12.36
N LYS A 241 -9.13 -5.19 12.18
CA LYS A 241 -10.45 -5.67 11.75
C LYS A 241 -11.56 -5.28 12.71
N LYS A 242 -11.30 -5.35 14.02
CA LYS A 242 -12.29 -5.01 15.06
C LYS A 242 -12.68 -3.53 15.06
N ILE A 243 -11.73 -2.65 14.75
CA ILE A 243 -11.91 -1.19 14.84
C ILE A 243 -12.04 -0.53 13.45
N LEU A 244 -12.12 -1.29 12.37
CA LEU A 244 -12.08 -0.80 10.99
C LEU A 244 -13.08 0.34 10.74
N THR A 245 -14.35 0.12 11.08
CA THR A 245 -15.43 1.11 10.85
C THR A 245 -15.23 2.35 11.68
N ASP A 246 -14.90 2.20 12.96
CA ASP A 246 -14.72 3.32 13.89
C ASP A 246 -13.51 4.17 13.47
N THR A 247 -12.42 3.50 13.11
CA THR A 247 -11.20 4.16 12.60
C THR A 247 -11.48 4.92 11.31
N TYR A 248 -12.19 4.32 10.36
CA TYR A 248 -12.56 4.97 9.10
C TYR A 248 -13.38 6.24 9.37
N ASN A 249 -14.42 6.16 10.20
CA ASN A 249 -15.27 7.29 10.57
C ASN A 249 -14.48 8.39 11.31
N SER A 250 -13.55 8.00 12.19
CA SER A 250 -12.65 8.94 12.86
C SER A 250 -11.79 9.70 11.83
N HIS A 251 -11.18 8.99 10.87
CA HIS A 251 -10.37 9.61 9.81
C HIS A 251 -11.19 10.54 8.91
N VAL A 252 -12.45 10.20 8.58
CA VAL A 252 -13.36 11.11 7.87
C VAL A 252 -13.58 12.41 8.66
N ASN A 253 -13.78 12.31 9.98
CA ASN A 253 -13.94 13.49 10.83
C ASN A 253 -12.65 14.31 10.91
N LEU A 254 -11.49 13.69 11.07
CA LEU A 254 -10.18 14.37 11.09
C LEU A 254 -9.94 15.11 9.77
N ARG A 255 -10.18 14.46 8.62
CA ARG A 255 -10.07 15.08 7.29
C ARG A 255 -11.01 16.29 7.15
N ARG A 256 -12.26 16.17 7.62
CA ARG A 256 -13.19 17.30 7.62
C ARG A 256 -12.69 18.48 8.47
N LYS A 257 -12.15 18.18 9.65
CA LYS A 257 -11.55 19.21 10.53
C LYS A 257 -10.32 19.85 9.89
N LEU A 258 -9.46 19.07 9.24
CA LEU A 258 -8.34 19.59 8.48
C LEU A 258 -8.80 20.61 7.43
N ILE A 259 -9.75 20.23 6.56
CA ILE A 259 -10.29 21.08 5.49
C ILE A 259 -10.78 22.43 6.03
N HIS A 260 -11.41 22.43 7.21
CA HIS A 260 -11.93 23.67 7.81
C HIS A 260 -10.87 24.58 8.46
N HIS A 261 -9.64 24.08 8.72
CA HIS A 261 -8.65 24.82 9.50
C HIS A 261 -7.38 25.14 8.73
N ILE A 262 -7.19 24.58 7.52
CA ILE A 262 -6.02 24.89 6.69
C ILE A 262 -5.96 26.36 6.33
N PRO A 263 -4.77 27.00 6.25
CA PRO A 263 -4.63 28.36 5.75
C PRO A 263 -5.03 28.47 4.27
N VAL A 264 -5.42 29.66 3.83
CA VAL A 264 -5.85 29.95 2.45
C VAL A 264 -4.74 29.61 1.42
N SER A 265 -3.48 29.71 1.83
CA SER A 265 -2.30 29.37 1.02
C SER A 265 -2.05 27.85 0.88
N ALA A 266 -2.81 27.01 1.57
CA ALA A 266 -2.72 25.56 1.48
C ALA A 266 -3.90 24.99 0.71
N GLU A 267 -3.63 24.02 -0.17
CA GLU A 267 -4.62 23.33 -0.99
C GLU A 267 -4.55 21.83 -0.76
N ILE A 268 -5.71 21.17 -0.66
CA ILE A 268 -5.80 19.70 -0.64
C ILE A 268 -5.87 19.21 -2.09
N ILE A 269 -4.92 18.36 -2.45
CA ILE A 269 -4.81 17.76 -3.79
C ILE A 269 -5.51 16.40 -3.84
N SER A 270 -5.60 15.71 -2.71
CA SER A 270 -6.34 14.44 -2.62
C SER A 270 -7.79 14.59 -3.05
N PRO A 271 -8.33 13.69 -3.91
CA PRO A 271 -9.74 13.73 -4.30
C PRO A 271 -10.68 13.59 -3.08
N PRO A 272 -11.93 14.08 -3.18
CA PRO A 272 -12.87 14.06 -2.05
C PRO A 272 -13.17 12.68 -1.50
N ASP A 273 -13.20 11.66 -2.36
CA ASP A 273 -13.49 10.26 -2.08
C ASP A 273 -12.24 9.40 -1.84
N ALA A 274 -11.05 10.02 -1.75
CA ALA A 274 -9.82 9.33 -1.37
C ALA A 274 -9.94 8.67 0.00
N LEU A 275 -9.11 7.67 0.27
CA LEU A 275 -8.98 7.05 1.59
C LEU A 275 -8.75 8.16 2.65
N PRO A 276 -9.64 8.35 3.62
CA PRO A 276 -9.65 9.55 4.46
C PRO A 276 -8.40 9.70 5.32
N SER A 277 -7.67 8.62 5.57
CA SER A 277 -6.43 8.64 6.36
C SER A 277 -5.21 9.16 5.60
N ILE A 278 -5.27 9.40 4.30
CA ILE A 278 -4.15 9.90 3.50
C ILE A 278 -4.58 11.19 2.83
N VAL A 279 -3.82 12.27 3.06
CA VAL A 279 -4.13 13.60 2.51
C VAL A 279 -2.87 14.20 1.89
N GLY A 280 -2.85 14.26 0.57
CA GLY A 280 -1.87 15.02 -0.21
C GLY A 280 -2.28 16.49 -0.26
N MET A 281 -1.32 17.35 -0.03
CA MET A 281 -1.50 18.80 0.06
C MET A 281 -0.37 19.52 -0.65
N LYS A 282 -0.60 20.77 -1.02
CA LYS A 282 0.46 21.71 -1.43
C LYS A 282 0.30 23.05 -0.71
N MET A 283 1.37 23.84 -0.66
CA MET A 283 1.32 25.24 -0.29
C MET A 283 1.83 26.10 -1.43
N ASP A 284 1.19 27.25 -1.62
CA ASP A 284 1.55 28.17 -2.69
C ASP A 284 3.04 28.56 -2.62
N SER A 285 3.74 28.39 -3.75
CA SER A 285 5.13 28.76 -3.93
C SER A 285 6.17 28.09 -3.02
N LEU A 286 5.77 27.07 -2.22
CA LEU A 286 6.68 26.35 -1.31
C LEU A 286 6.87 24.90 -1.76
N GLU A 287 8.12 24.44 -1.76
CA GLU A 287 8.41 23.02 -1.95
C GLU A 287 7.92 22.19 -0.74
N GLY A 288 7.34 21.03 -0.99
CA GLY A 288 6.84 20.13 0.06
C GLY A 288 7.93 19.72 1.05
N GLN A 289 9.17 19.59 0.60
CA GLN A 289 10.31 19.32 1.48
C GLN A 289 10.56 20.46 2.48
N TYR A 290 10.41 21.72 2.05
CA TYR A 290 10.52 22.85 2.95
C TYR A 290 9.42 22.84 4.00
N VAL A 291 8.16 22.57 3.61
CA VAL A 291 7.03 22.43 4.53
C VAL A 291 7.27 21.29 5.53
N MET A 292 7.79 20.15 5.06
CA MET A 292 8.13 19.01 5.91
C MET A 292 9.20 19.38 6.97
N LEU A 293 10.27 20.04 6.56
CA LEU A 293 11.34 20.48 7.47
C LEU A 293 10.84 21.51 8.47
N TRP A 294 9.98 22.43 8.04
CA TRP A 294 9.32 23.40 8.92
C TRP A 294 8.46 22.68 9.98
N CYS A 295 7.59 21.78 9.58
CA CYS A 295 6.76 20.99 10.50
C CYS A 295 7.64 20.20 11.49
N ASN A 296 8.72 19.59 11.03
CA ASN A 296 9.65 18.85 11.89
C ASN A 296 10.31 19.74 12.97
N LYS A 297 10.60 21.01 12.66
CA LYS A 297 11.08 21.99 13.65
C LYS A 297 10.08 22.21 14.79
N TYR A 298 8.78 22.04 14.52
CA TYR A 298 7.69 22.12 15.51
C TYR A 298 7.27 20.76 16.07
N ASN A 299 8.11 19.72 15.94
CA ASN A 299 7.85 18.35 16.39
C ASN A 299 6.62 17.69 15.74
N ILE A 300 6.36 18.00 14.47
CA ILE A 300 5.29 17.41 13.66
C ILE A 300 5.93 16.65 12.48
N ALA A 301 5.79 15.33 12.47
CA ALA A 301 6.33 14.46 11.42
C ALA A 301 5.32 14.29 10.30
N ILE A 302 5.66 14.71 9.09
CA ILE A 302 4.91 14.54 7.84
C ILE A 302 5.85 14.03 6.73
N SER A 303 5.34 13.76 5.52
CA SER A 303 6.14 13.25 4.40
C SER A 303 5.95 14.09 3.14
N THR A 304 6.90 13.99 2.20
CA THR A 304 6.78 14.59 0.85
C THR A 304 6.14 13.64 -0.18
N GLY A 305 5.68 12.45 0.22
CA GLY A 305 5.10 11.47 -0.71
C GLY A 305 6.15 10.56 -1.36
N SER A 306 7.04 11.09 -2.18
CA SER A 306 8.18 10.34 -2.72
C SER A 306 9.29 10.24 -1.68
N ALA A 307 9.90 9.05 -1.55
CA ALA A 307 11.05 8.85 -0.66
C ALA A 307 12.21 9.73 -1.16
N CYS A 308 12.55 10.76 -0.39
CA CYS A 308 13.69 11.63 -0.68
C CYS A 308 14.97 10.80 -0.66
N LEU A 309 15.65 10.69 -1.77
CA LEU A 309 17.10 10.57 -1.77
C LEU A 309 17.63 11.83 -1.09
N VAL A 310 18.47 11.65 -0.08
CA VAL A 310 18.97 12.71 0.78
C VAL A 310 19.40 13.93 -0.05
N GLY A 311 18.62 15.02 0.03
CA GLY A 311 18.99 16.33 -0.52
C GLY A 311 18.31 16.79 -1.81
N GLN A 312 17.50 15.97 -2.49
CA GLN A 312 16.71 16.41 -3.67
C GLN A 312 15.31 15.82 -3.62
N GLN A 313 14.29 16.68 -3.58
CA GLN A 313 12.91 16.26 -3.77
C GLN A 313 12.68 15.98 -5.24
N GLU A 314 12.38 14.72 -5.58
CA GLU A 314 11.91 14.39 -6.92
C GLU A 314 10.46 14.86 -7.12
N PRO A 315 10.09 15.25 -8.35
CA PRO A 315 8.71 15.58 -8.66
C PRO A 315 7.79 14.40 -8.36
N SER A 316 6.63 14.63 -7.75
CA SER A 316 5.64 13.58 -7.56
C SER A 316 5.19 13.01 -8.90
N PRO A 317 5.35 11.70 -9.14
CA PRO A 317 4.87 11.06 -10.37
C PRO A 317 3.37 11.25 -10.57
N TYR A 318 2.63 11.30 -9.46
CA TYR A 318 1.19 11.52 -9.47
C TYR A 318 0.84 12.92 -10.00
N MET A 319 1.48 13.95 -9.47
CA MET A 319 1.26 15.34 -9.93
C MET A 319 1.65 15.50 -11.42
N ILE A 320 2.73 14.85 -11.86
CA ILE A 320 3.12 14.84 -13.27
C ILE A 320 2.06 14.13 -14.12
N ALA A 321 1.55 12.97 -13.67
CA ALA A 321 0.49 12.25 -14.38
C ALA A 321 -0.82 13.06 -14.47
N MET A 322 -1.11 13.92 -13.50
CA MET A 322 -2.21 14.89 -13.51
C MET A 322 -1.92 16.12 -14.40
N GLY A 323 -0.84 16.14 -15.17
CA GLY A 323 -0.47 17.23 -16.07
C GLY A 323 0.15 18.46 -15.38
N LYS A 324 0.55 18.34 -14.10
CA LYS A 324 1.25 19.42 -13.39
C LYS A 324 2.71 19.50 -13.84
N ASN A 325 3.24 20.71 -13.89
CA ASN A 325 4.65 20.90 -14.22
C ASN A 325 5.57 20.44 -13.05
N VAL A 326 6.87 20.35 -13.33
CA VAL A 326 7.89 19.88 -12.35
C VAL A 326 7.89 20.74 -11.09
N HIS A 327 7.73 22.07 -11.21
CA HIS A 327 7.74 22.97 -10.07
C HIS A 327 6.52 22.73 -9.16
N GLU A 328 5.31 22.66 -9.72
CA GLU A 328 4.10 22.33 -8.96
C GLU A 328 4.19 20.93 -8.33
N SER A 329 4.79 19.97 -9.04
CA SER A 329 4.94 18.59 -8.55
C SER A 329 5.85 18.47 -7.34
N LYS A 330 6.80 19.39 -7.16
CA LYS A 330 7.65 19.48 -5.97
C LYS A 330 6.98 20.15 -4.78
N GLN A 331 5.82 20.77 -4.95
CA GLN A 331 5.08 21.40 -3.85
C GLN A 331 4.30 20.38 -3.02
N LEU A 332 4.13 19.15 -3.53
CA LEU A 332 3.38 18.11 -2.84
C LEU A 332 4.04 17.72 -1.53
N PHE A 333 3.25 17.68 -0.48
CA PHE A 333 3.53 16.99 0.78
C PHE A 333 2.30 16.21 1.22
N ARG A 334 2.52 15.23 2.08
CA ARG A 334 1.47 14.33 2.54
C ARG A 334 1.41 14.31 4.05
N ILE A 335 0.20 14.35 4.59
CA ILE A 335 -0.07 13.93 5.96
C ILE A 335 -0.90 12.64 5.94
N SER A 336 -0.78 11.85 6.99
CA SER A 336 -1.59 10.64 7.11
C SER A 336 -1.89 10.32 8.57
N PHE A 337 -3.13 9.88 8.80
CA PHE A 337 -3.71 9.65 10.12
C PHE A 337 -3.55 8.20 10.56
N GLY A 338 -3.38 8.00 11.86
CA GLY A 338 -3.45 6.72 12.51
C GLY A 338 -4.52 6.66 13.59
N THR A 339 -4.61 5.50 14.26
CA THR A 339 -5.59 5.27 15.32
C THR A 339 -5.43 6.17 16.53
N SER A 340 -4.26 6.74 16.75
CA SER A 340 -3.96 7.66 17.86
C SER A 340 -3.99 9.13 17.46
N THR A 341 -4.26 9.47 16.19
CA THR A 341 -4.34 10.85 15.73
C THR A 341 -5.59 11.54 16.31
N THR A 342 -5.41 12.73 16.88
CA THR A 342 -6.45 13.51 17.54
C THR A 342 -6.82 14.77 16.76
N ILE A 343 -7.92 15.42 17.15
CA ILE A 343 -8.31 16.74 16.59
C ILE A 343 -7.29 17.81 17.01
N GLU A 344 -6.71 17.69 18.18
CA GLU A 344 -5.67 18.56 18.71
C GLU A 344 -4.40 18.49 17.86
N ASP A 345 -4.02 17.30 17.36
CA ASP A 345 -2.90 17.12 16.43
C ASP A 345 -3.17 17.86 15.11
N ILE A 346 -4.40 17.76 14.58
CA ILE A 346 -4.78 18.48 13.36
C ILE A 346 -4.75 20.00 13.56
N LYS A 347 -5.22 20.52 14.70
CA LYS A 347 -5.12 21.93 15.02
C LYS A 347 -3.67 22.40 15.11
N ALA A 348 -2.82 21.67 15.85
CA ALA A 348 -1.41 21.99 15.96
C ALA A 348 -0.72 22.01 14.59
N PHE A 349 -1.04 21.06 13.72
CA PHE A 349 -0.51 21.03 12.36
C PHE A 349 -0.98 22.23 11.52
N THR A 350 -2.27 22.54 11.54
CA THR A 350 -2.80 23.70 10.78
C THR A 350 -2.28 25.04 11.30
N ASP A 351 -2.09 25.18 12.61
CA ASP A 351 -1.51 26.38 13.22
C ASP A 351 -0.01 26.51 12.86
N CYS A 352 0.72 25.38 12.78
CA CYS A 352 2.10 25.37 12.28
C CYS A 352 2.18 25.84 10.81
N LEU A 353 1.22 25.46 9.94
CA LEU A 353 1.16 25.96 8.56
C LEU A 353 0.85 27.45 8.49
N LYS A 354 -0.03 27.98 9.36
CA LYS A 354 -0.33 29.43 9.41
C LYS A 354 0.90 30.25 9.79
N LEU A 355 1.74 29.77 10.74
CA LEU A 355 2.99 30.43 11.09
C LEU A 355 3.96 30.51 9.90
N LEU A 356 3.94 29.53 9.02
CA LEU A 356 4.78 29.50 7.82
C LEU A 356 4.39 30.60 6.81
N THR A 357 3.12 31.02 6.80
CA THR A 357 2.61 32.06 5.89
C THR A 357 2.80 33.48 6.43
N THR A 358 3.15 33.65 7.70
CA THR A 358 3.36 34.95 8.36
C THR A 358 4.83 35.27 8.58
N SER A 359 5.73 34.34 8.27
CA SER A 359 7.19 34.49 8.35
C SER A 359 7.80 34.78 6.97
#